data_f8e3dfe44d5c4aa0924bb242bb4a763e
#
_entry.id   f8e3dfe44d5c4aa0924bb242bb4a763e
#
_cell.length_a   1.000
_cell.length_b   1.000
_cell.length_c   1.000
_cell.angle_alpha   90.00
_cell.angle_beta   90.00
_cell.angle_gamma   90.00
#
_symmetry.space_group_name_H-M   'P 1'
#
loop_
_entity.id
_entity.type
_entity.pdbx_description
1 polymer ?
#
loop_
_entity_poly.entity_id
_entity_poly.type
_entity_poly.pdbx_seq_one_letter_code
_entity_poly.pdbx_strand_id
1 'polypeptide(L)'
;MLEKPVRSIRPFSTVFVNSRSFLHASVFAAALWHPLIPAVAEQPTAASREFSGSIIKQVNGKKYQAQIFAKEDRLRFEYKYAIRTDYGYAGIEIIRLDLGEAWYLLAQRKELLVTPLDPDDVLPIEPALPGERSRTLIGEATVADRAAQLYEVKTDRHGRMEQWYEWVDEDTGVVLKLVSRDRDWSIAYERIRWSPQPIQYFNEPLGYQRRQVPTKRGQRG
;
A
#
# COMPACT_ATOMS: atom_id res chain seq x y z
N MET A 1 -23.03 -1.55 46.53
CA MET A 1 -22.72 -0.21 46.98
C MET A 1 -21.37 -0.28 47.74
N LEU A 2 -20.26 -0.12 47.03
CA LEU A 2 -18.91 -0.04 47.57
C LEU A 2 -18.02 0.68 46.56
N GLU A 3 -17.83 1.98 46.79
CA GLU A 3 -16.92 2.83 46.04
C GLU A 3 -15.46 2.45 46.33
N LYS A 4 -14.63 2.43 45.27
CA LYS A 4 -13.18 2.34 45.40
C LYS A 4 -12.53 3.71 45.17
N PRO A 5 -11.54 4.12 45.94
CA PRO A 5 -10.96 5.46 45.90
C PRO A 5 -9.96 5.64 44.76
N VAL A 6 -10.00 6.83 44.18
CA VAL A 6 -9.08 7.41 43.22
C VAL A 6 -7.72 7.64 43.86
N ARG A 7 -6.63 7.10 43.29
CA ARG A 7 -5.24 7.40 43.69
C ARG A 7 -4.76 8.64 42.94
N SER A 8 -4.49 9.68 43.76
CA SER A 8 -3.79 10.91 43.43
C SER A 8 -2.32 10.65 43.08
N ILE A 9 -1.88 11.14 41.91
CA ILE A 9 -0.45 11.18 41.51
C ILE A 9 0.07 12.59 41.81
N ARG A 10 1.12 12.67 42.65
CA ARG A 10 1.79 13.92 43.02
C ARG A 10 2.81 14.33 41.94
N PRO A 11 3.03 15.63 41.72
CA PRO A 11 4.03 16.13 40.79
C PRO A 11 5.44 16.11 41.42
N PHE A 12 6.44 15.77 40.61
CA PHE A 12 7.86 15.80 41.00
C PHE A 12 8.41 17.23 40.94
N SER A 13 9.11 17.59 42.00
CA SER A 13 9.70 18.88 42.27
C SER A 13 10.93 19.17 41.41
N THR A 14 10.99 20.40 40.97
CA THR A 14 12.13 21.08 40.33
C THR A 14 13.29 21.24 41.30
N VAL A 15 14.49 20.78 40.96
CA VAL A 15 15.73 21.09 41.69
C VAL A 15 16.50 22.14 40.90
N PHE A 16 16.59 23.32 41.47
CA PHE A 16 17.54 24.39 41.11
C PHE A 16 18.93 24.04 41.64
N VAL A 17 19.96 24.07 40.80
CA VAL A 17 21.35 24.11 41.23
C VAL A 17 22.05 25.32 40.66
N ASN A 18 22.64 26.04 41.60
CA ASN A 18 23.25 27.35 41.56
C ASN A 18 24.53 27.42 40.70
N SER A 19 24.74 28.61 40.19
CA SER A 19 25.91 29.16 39.52
C SER A 19 27.21 29.10 40.36
N ARG A 20 28.32 28.77 39.72
CA ARG A 20 29.65 29.31 40.07
C ARG A 20 30.45 29.62 38.82
N SER A 21 30.75 30.88 38.70
CA SER A 21 31.66 31.49 37.74
C SER A 21 33.09 30.96 37.87
N PHE A 22 33.73 30.57 36.79
CA PHE A 22 35.20 30.58 36.64
C PHE A 22 35.57 31.15 35.27
N LEU A 23 36.21 32.31 35.31
CA LEU A 23 37.03 32.86 34.21
C LEU A 23 38.20 31.91 33.98
N HIS A 24 38.56 31.57 32.74
CA HIS A 24 39.96 31.60 32.22
C HIS A 24 40.02 31.14 30.77
N ALA A 25 40.77 31.95 30.04
CA ALA A 25 41.64 31.66 28.90
C ALA A 25 41.00 31.26 27.57
N SER A 26 41.02 32.24 26.68
CA SER A 26 40.86 32.12 25.22
C SER A 26 41.92 31.21 24.59
N VAL A 27 41.52 30.11 24.02
CA VAL A 27 42.29 29.38 23.00
C VAL A 27 41.48 29.41 21.72
N PHE A 28 41.97 30.16 20.70
CA PHE A 28 41.42 30.11 19.37
C PHE A 28 41.67 28.74 18.75
N ALA A 29 40.68 27.88 18.76
CA ALA A 29 40.63 26.69 17.93
C ALA A 29 39.78 27.01 16.69
N ALA A 30 40.40 27.11 15.55
CA ALA A 30 39.71 27.19 14.26
C ALA A 30 38.95 25.90 14.03
N ALA A 31 37.66 25.93 14.33
CA ALA A 31 36.76 24.84 14.01
C ALA A 31 36.50 24.83 12.50
N LEU A 32 37.06 23.85 11.80
CA LEU A 32 36.72 23.51 10.44
C LEU A 32 35.23 23.11 10.40
N TRP A 33 34.39 24.03 9.98
CA TRP A 33 32.99 23.72 9.66
C TRP A 33 32.96 22.83 8.43
N HIS A 34 32.85 21.53 8.64
CA HIS A 34 32.42 20.62 7.59
C HIS A 34 30.88 20.75 7.50
N PRO A 35 30.32 21.13 6.33
CA PRO A 35 28.90 21.10 6.13
C PRO A 35 28.49 19.62 6.24
N LEU A 36 27.70 19.27 7.24
CA LEU A 36 26.93 18.02 7.28
C LEU A 36 25.96 18.06 6.09
N ILE A 37 26.37 17.47 4.98
CA ILE A 37 25.46 17.16 3.87
C ILE A 37 24.49 16.12 4.45
N PRO A 38 23.17 16.43 4.53
CA PRO A 38 22.22 15.42 4.93
C PRO A 38 22.32 14.27 3.94
N ALA A 39 22.58 13.07 4.42
CA ALA A 39 22.50 11.86 3.61
C ALA A 39 21.06 11.82 3.06
N VAL A 40 20.93 12.11 1.77
CA VAL A 40 19.68 11.84 1.03
C VAL A 40 19.51 10.34 1.13
N ALA A 41 18.47 9.91 1.85
CA ALA A 41 18.09 8.51 1.91
C ALA A 41 17.89 8.06 0.46
N GLU A 42 18.74 7.16 0.01
CA GLU A 42 18.67 6.55 -1.32
C GLU A 42 17.30 5.91 -1.44
N GLN A 43 16.42 6.48 -2.27
CA GLN A 43 15.13 5.85 -2.57
C GLN A 43 15.42 4.45 -3.16
N PRO A 44 14.71 3.40 -2.69
CA PRO A 44 14.94 2.06 -3.21
C PRO A 44 14.81 2.06 -4.71
N THR A 45 15.86 1.63 -5.39
CA THR A 45 15.94 1.56 -6.85
C THR A 45 14.85 0.65 -7.41
N ALA A 46 14.40 0.91 -8.64
CA ALA A 46 13.32 0.19 -9.34
C ALA A 46 13.42 -1.35 -9.31
N ALA A 47 14.61 -1.91 -9.05
CA ALA A 47 14.84 -3.35 -8.86
C ALA A 47 14.06 -3.96 -7.67
N SER A 48 13.60 -3.14 -6.71
CA SER A 48 12.83 -3.59 -5.55
C SER A 48 11.33 -3.80 -5.81
N ARG A 49 10.83 -3.51 -7.01
CA ARG A 49 9.40 -3.58 -7.35
C ARG A 49 8.97 -4.89 -8.02
N GLU A 50 9.87 -5.87 -8.10
CA GLU A 50 9.52 -7.18 -8.66
C GLU A 50 9.33 -8.20 -7.54
N PHE A 51 8.12 -8.75 -7.44
CA PHE A 51 7.79 -9.73 -6.43
C PHE A 51 6.68 -10.68 -6.86
N SER A 52 6.52 -11.77 -6.12
CA SER A 52 5.35 -12.63 -6.16
C SER A 52 4.81 -12.83 -4.74
N GLY A 53 3.54 -13.24 -4.62
CA GLY A 53 2.93 -13.44 -3.32
C GLY A 53 1.56 -14.08 -3.39
N SER A 54 0.94 -14.28 -2.23
CA SER A 54 -0.47 -14.61 -2.13
C SER A 54 -1.22 -13.50 -1.39
N ILE A 55 -2.41 -13.20 -1.86
CA ILE A 55 -3.26 -12.16 -1.29
C ILE A 55 -4.66 -12.68 -0.98
N ILE A 56 -5.30 -12.02 -0.01
CA ILE A 56 -6.73 -12.08 0.23
C ILE A 56 -7.32 -10.70 -0.01
N LYS A 57 -8.32 -10.62 -0.89
CA LYS A 57 -9.19 -9.44 -1.07
C LYS A 57 -10.57 -9.76 -0.52
N GLN A 58 -11.13 -8.86 0.29
CA GLN A 58 -12.51 -8.95 0.77
C GLN A 58 -13.30 -7.77 0.23
N VAL A 59 -14.45 -8.05 -0.36
CA VAL A 59 -15.36 -7.03 -0.90
C VAL A 59 -16.79 -7.48 -0.64
N ASN A 60 -17.58 -6.67 0.09
CA ASN A 60 -19.00 -6.94 0.36
C ASN A 60 -19.24 -8.38 0.89
N GLY A 61 -18.50 -8.78 1.91
CA GLY A 61 -18.59 -10.11 2.55
C GLY A 61 -17.97 -11.26 1.76
N LYS A 62 -17.53 -11.04 0.52
CA LYS A 62 -16.91 -12.08 -0.31
C LYS A 62 -15.40 -12.01 -0.21
N LYS A 63 -14.77 -13.19 -0.04
CA LYS A 63 -13.32 -13.35 -0.01
C LYS A 63 -12.81 -13.92 -1.33
N TYR A 64 -11.78 -13.29 -1.87
CA TYR A 64 -11.07 -13.71 -3.08
C TYR A 64 -9.62 -13.98 -2.70
N GLN A 65 -9.11 -15.16 -3.07
CA GLN A 65 -7.70 -15.54 -2.90
C GLN A 65 -7.05 -15.57 -4.27
N ALA A 66 -5.87 -14.98 -4.38
CA ALA A 66 -5.09 -15.00 -5.61
C ALA A 66 -3.59 -15.12 -5.32
N GLN A 67 -2.85 -15.71 -6.28
CA GLN A 67 -1.43 -15.44 -6.42
C GLN A 67 -1.28 -14.10 -7.13
N ILE A 68 -0.32 -13.30 -6.68
CA ILE A 68 0.03 -12.02 -7.31
C ILE A 68 1.47 -12.07 -7.80
N PHE A 69 1.68 -11.49 -8.95
CA PHE A 69 2.99 -11.22 -9.54
C PHE A 69 3.05 -9.74 -9.89
N ALA A 70 4.13 -9.08 -9.51
CA ALA A 70 4.34 -7.65 -9.77
C ALA A 70 5.66 -7.43 -10.51
N LYS A 71 5.63 -6.58 -11.51
CA LYS A 71 6.81 -6.12 -12.25
C LYS A 71 6.58 -4.69 -12.73
N GLU A 72 7.34 -3.75 -12.19
CA GLU A 72 7.17 -2.32 -12.53
C GLU A 72 5.70 -1.88 -12.37
N ASP A 73 5.11 -1.35 -13.43
CA ASP A 73 3.73 -0.87 -13.48
C ASP A 73 2.73 -1.96 -13.93
N ARG A 74 3.00 -3.22 -13.62
CA ARG A 74 2.19 -4.37 -14.06
C ARG A 74 1.94 -5.31 -12.91
N LEU A 75 0.68 -5.70 -12.74
CA LEU A 75 0.27 -6.70 -11.77
C LEU A 75 -0.48 -7.81 -12.48
N ARG A 76 -0.26 -9.05 -12.05
CA ARG A 76 -1.00 -10.22 -12.49
C ARG A 76 -1.57 -10.92 -11.28
N PHE A 77 -2.86 -11.18 -11.30
CA PHE A 77 -3.59 -11.96 -10.30
C PHE A 77 -4.03 -13.28 -10.93
N GLU A 78 -3.70 -14.38 -10.26
CA GLU A 78 -4.20 -15.73 -10.59
C GLU A 78 -5.13 -16.16 -9.46
N TYR A 79 -6.43 -16.08 -9.71
CA TYR A 79 -7.45 -16.36 -8.70
C TYR A 79 -7.59 -17.84 -8.44
N LYS A 80 -7.66 -18.25 -7.16
CA LYS A 80 -7.95 -19.64 -6.77
C LYS A 80 -9.27 -20.14 -7.35
N TYR A 81 -10.26 -19.26 -7.40
CA TYR A 81 -11.55 -19.49 -8.05
C TYR A 81 -11.81 -18.32 -8.99
N ALA A 82 -12.21 -18.62 -10.22
CA ALA A 82 -12.45 -17.59 -11.23
C ALA A 82 -13.44 -16.53 -10.71
N ILE A 83 -13.09 -15.27 -10.91
CA ILE A 83 -13.94 -14.13 -10.55
C ILE A 83 -15.01 -13.92 -11.62
N ARG A 84 -16.19 -13.49 -11.19
CA ARG A 84 -17.27 -13.13 -12.10
C ARG A 84 -17.05 -11.72 -12.63
N THR A 85 -17.02 -11.60 -13.95
CA THR A 85 -17.09 -10.32 -14.66
C THR A 85 -18.47 -10.19 -15.35
N ASP A 86 -18.81 -9.04 -15.88
CA ASP A 86 -20.05 -8.86 -16.68
C ASP A 86 -20.07 -9.72 -17.95
N TYR A 87 -18.92 -10.26 -18.37
CA TYR A 87 -18.73 -10.98 -19.62
C TYR A 87 -18.41 -12.47 -19.44
N GLY A 88 -18.29 -12.92 -18.21
CA GLY A 88 -17.99 -14.32 -17.89
C GLY A 88 -17.06 -14.46 -16.68
N TYR A 89 -16.43 -15.62 -16.56
CA TYR A 89 -15.54 -15.93 -15.45
C TYR A 89 -14.08 -15.81 -15.88
N ALA A 90 -13.31 -15.00 -15.17
CA ALA A 90 -11.86 -14.82 -15.38
C ALA A 90 -11.08 -15.49 -14.25
N GLY A 91 -10.16 -16.39 -14.61
CA GLY A 91 -9.21 -16.97 -13.67
C GLY A 91 -7.96 -16.12 -13.47
N ILE A 92 -7.67 -15.26 -14.44
CA ILE A 92 -6.49 -14.39 -14.46
C ILE A 92 -6.93 -12.96 -14.78
N GLU A 93 -6.38 -12.01 -14.03
CA GLU A 93 -6.49 -10.58 -14.26
C GLU A 93 -5.07 -10.00 -14.37
N ILE A 94 -4.85 -9.14 -15.36
CA ILE A 94 -3.60 -8.40 -15.53
C ILE A 94 -3.92 -6.92 -15.48
N ILE A 95 -3.32 -6.22 -14.54
CA ILE A 95 -3.42 -4.76 -14.42
C ILE A 95 -2.22 -4.15 -15.15
N ARG A 96 -2.48 -3.26 -16.06
CA ARG A 96 -1.52 -2.50 -16.86
C ARG A 96 -1.63 -1.03 -16.46
N LEU A 97 -0.94 -0.66 -15.35
CA LEU A 97 -0.91 0.74 -14.89
C LEU A 97 -0.31 1.66 -15.96
N ASP A 98 0.68 1.16 -16.69
CA ASP A 98 1.31 1.85 -17.83
C ASP A 98 0.35 2.18 -18.98
N LEU A 99 -0.73 1.41 -19.13
CA LEU A 99 -1.75 1.62 -20.17
C LEU A 99 -3.08 2.15 -19.62
N GLY A 100 -3.27 2.17 -18.31
CA GLY A 100 -4.57 2.44 -17.69
C GLY A 100 -5.62 1.39 -18.02
N GLU A 101 -5.22 0.12 -18.12
CA GLU A 101 -6.07 -0.99 -18.54
C GLU A 101 -6.08 -2.13 -17.50
N ALA A 102 -7.25 -2.78 -17.37
CA ALA A 102 -7.40 -4.07 -16.72
C ALA A 102 -7.77 -5.13 -17.76
N TRP A 103 -7.05 -6.24 -17.74
CA TRP A 103 -7.18 -7.33 -18.68
C TRP A 103 -7.70 -8.58 -17.97
N TYR A 104 -8.82 -9.14 -18.43
CA TYR A 104 -9.42 -10.35 -17.87
C TYR A 104 -9.32 -11.50 -18.86
N LEU A 105 -8.67 -12.61 -18.48
CA LEU A 105 -8.52 -13.79 -19.31
C LEU A 105 -9.71 -14.73 -19.12
N LEU A 106 -10.59 -14.79 -20.11
CA LEU A 106 -11.73 -15.69 -20.15
C LEU A 106 -11.33 -17.00 -20.85
N ALA A 107 -10.71 -17.91 -20.11
CA ALA A 107 -10.08 -19.12 -20.65
C ALA A 107 -11.03 -20.00 -21.46
N GLN A 108 -12.30 -20.13 -21.04
CA GLN A 108 -13.31 -20.93 -21.74
C GLN A 108 -13.64 -20.43 -23.14
N ARG A 109 -13.47 -19.12 -23.37
CA ARG A 109 -13.74 -18.48 -24.68
C ARG A 109 -12.48 -18.14 -25.45
N LYS A 110 -11.30 -18.30 -24.82
CA LYS A 110 -10.03 -17.76 -25.33
C LYS A 110 -10.14 -16.28 -25.70
N GLU A 111 -10.83 -15.51 -24.86
CA GLU A 111 -10.99 -14.06 -24.99
C GLU A 111 -10.15 -13.34 -23.95
N LEU A 112 -9.45 -12.30 -24.40
CA LEU A 112 -8.80 -11.30 -23.57
C LEU A 112 -9.71 -10.07 -23.52
N LEU A 113 -10.42 -9.91 -22.43
CA LEU A 113 -11.30 -8.77 -22.20
C LEU A 113 -10.47 -7.61 -21.67
N VAL A 114 -10.47 -6.48 -22.36
CA VAL A 114 -9.75 -5.27 -21.96
C VAL A 114 -10.74 -4.19 -21.57
N THR A 115 -10.61 -3.70 -20.35
CA THR A 115 -11.42 -2.60 -19.80
C THR A 115 -10.51 -1.46 -19.37
N PRO A 116 -10.98 -0.20 -19.37
CA PRO A 116 -10.29 0.86 -18.66
C PRO A 116 -10.13 0.48 -17.19
N LEU A 117 -8.97 0.81 -16.63
CA LEU A 117 -8.67 0.57 -15.22
C LEU A 117 -9.51 1.51 -14.35
N ASP A 118 -10.18 0.96 -13.35
CA ASP A 118 -10.73 1.74 -12.27
C ASP A 118 -9.65 1.88 -11.18
N PRO A 119 -9.09 3.08 -10.96
CA PRO A 119 -8.05 3.27 -9.97
C PRO A 119 -8.50 2.93 -8.55
N ASP A 120 -9.81 2.89 -8.28
CA ASP A 120 -10.37 2.53 -6.99
C ASP A 120 -10.32 1.01 -6.71
N ASP A 121 -10.11 0.19 -7.74
CA ASP A 121 -10.04 -1.27 -7.62
C ASP A 121 -8.60 -1.80 -7.53
N VAL A 122 -7.59 -0.94 -7.69
CA VAL A 122 -6.17 -1.33 -7.68
C VAL A 122 -5.62 -1.33 -6.26
N LEU A 123 -4.88 -2.38 -5.92
CA LEU A 123 -4.01 -2.34 -4.74
C LEU A 123 -2.87 -1.37 -5.02
N PRO A 124 -2.70 -0.30 -4.22
CA PRO A 124 -1.54 0.54 -4.36
C PRO A 124 -0.27 -0.26 -4.04
N ILE A 125 0.74 -0.17 -4.89
CA ILE A 125 2.07 -0.70 -4.59
C ILE A 125 2.81 0.29 -3.70
N GLU A 126 2.64 1.58 -3.98
CA GLU A 126 3.23 2.68 -3.23
C GLU A 126 2.24 3.24 -2.19
N PRO A 127 2.74 3.71 -1.04
CA PRO A 127 1.89 4.24 0.02
C PRO A 127 1.35 5.65 -0.31
N ALA A 128 0.64 5.78 -1.44
CA ALA A 128 0.01 7.03 -1.85
C ALA A 128 -1.39 6.73 -2.39
N LEU A 129 -2.42 7.06 -1.62
CA LEU A 129 -3.79 6.84 -2.04
C LEU A 129 -4.29 8.02 -2.89
N PRO A 130 -5.02 7.78 -3.99
CA PRO A 130 -5.63 8.84 -4.77
C PRO A 130 -6.50 9.76 -3.90
N GLY A 131 -6.30 11.08 -4.01
CA GLY A 131 -7.05 12.07 -3.22
C GLY A 131 -6.63 12.14 -1.75
N GLU A 132 -5.46 11.64 -1.38
CA GLU A 132 -4.94 11.71 -0.01
C GLU A 132 -4.88 13.15 0.50
N ARG A 133 -5.43 13.37 1.72
CA ARG A 133 -5.45 14.66 2.42
C ARG A 133 -4.57 14.65 3.66
N SER A 134 -4.50 13.50 4.34
CA SER A 134 -3.64 13.34 5.51
C SER A 134 -3.22 11.89 5.68
N ARG A 135 -2.03 11.71 6.24
CA ARG A 135 -1.44 10.43 6.62
C ARG A 135 -0.83 10.56 8.01
N THR A 136 -1.23 9.71 8.92
CA THR A 136 -0.76 9.73 10.31
C THR A 136 -0.28 8.35 10.69
N LEU A 137 0.98 8.24 11.13
CA LEU A 137 1.51 7.01 11.71
C LEU A 137 0.81 6.77 13.05
N ILE A 138 0.17 5.63 13.22
CA ILE A 138 -0.59 5.28 14.43
C ILE A 138 -0.07 4.05 15.14
N GLY A 139 0.91 3.33 14.57
CA GLY A 139 1.52 2.18 15.20
C GLY A 139 2.39 1.35 14.28
N GLU A 140 2.82 0.22 14.81
CA GLU A 140 3.60 -0.81 14.13
C GLU A 140 2.85 -2.14 14.19
N ALA A 141 3.09 -3.02 13.23
CA ALA A 141 2.44 -4.32 13.15
C ALA A 141 3.30 -5.32 12.37
N THR A 142 2.87 -6.57 12.31
CA THR A 142 3.43 -7.59 11.42
C THR A 142 2.38 -8.01 10.40
N VAL A 143 2.72 -7.97 9.11
CA VAL A 143 1.87 -8.41 8.01
C VAL A 143 2.70 -9.29 7.08
N ALA A 144 2.21 -10.48 6.74
CA ALA A 144 2.93 -11.44 5.89
C ALA A 144 4.36 -11.76 6.39
N ASP A 145 4.52 -11.90 7.71
CA ASP A 145 5.79 -12.12 8.42
C ASP A 145 6.83 -10.98 8.26
N ARG A 146 6.36 -9.75 7.95
CA ARG A 146 7.19 -8.57 7.76
C ARG A 146 6.80 -7.45 8.71
N ALA A 147 7.79 -6.71 9.19
CA ALA A 147 7.57 -5.49 9.97
C ALA A 147 6.90 -4.43 9.09
N ALA A 148 5.87 -3.78 9.61
CA ALA A 148 5.09 -2.80 8.88
C ALA A 148 4.68 -1.63 9.78
N GLN A 149 4.75 -0.44 9.23
CA GLN A 149 4.18 0.76 9.83
C GLN A 149 2.70 0.87 9.49
N LEU A 150 1.88 1.13 10.52
CA LEU A 150 0.44 1.30 10.37
C LEU A 150 0.09 2.78 10.30
N TYR A 151 -0.54 3.16 9.21
CA TYR A 151 -1.02 4.52 8.97
C TYR A 151 -2.55 4.59 8.97
N GLU A 152 -3.09 5.67 9.56
CA GLU A 152 -4.42 6.17 9.26
C GLU A 152 -4.30 7.15 8.10
N VAL A 153 -5.03 6.90 7.01
CA VAL A 153 -5.03 7.74 5.81
C VAL A 153 -6.43 8.26 5.54
N LYS A 154 -6.57 9.56 5.31
CA LYS A 154 -7.82 10.19 4.90
C LYS A 154 -7.71 10.65 3.47
N THR A 155 -8.70 10.28 2.66
CA THR A 155 -8.77 10.63 1.24
C THR A 155 -10.05 11.41 0.96
N ASP A 156 -9.99 12.32 -0.02
CA ASP A 156 -11.17 12.97 -0.59
C ASP A 156 -11.35 12.42 -2.00
N ARG A 157 -12.36 11.60 -2.17
CA ARG A 157 -12.73 11.03 -3.47
C ARG A 157 -14.06 11.58 -3.92
N HIS A 158 -14.04 12.40 -4.97
CA HIS A 158 -15.26 13.01 -5.52
C HIS A 158 -16.10 13.80 -4.48
N GLY A 159 -15.43 14.51 -3.56
CA GLY A 159 -16.08 15.26 -2.49
C GLY A 159 -16.57 14.42 -1.31
N ARG A 160 -16.21 13.14 -1.28
CA ARG A 160 -16.50 12.24 -0.16
C ARG A 160 -15.21 11.91 0.61
N MET A 161 -15.20 12.26 1.89
CA MET A 161 -14.12 11.86 2.79
C MET A 161 -14.24 10.38 3.12
N GLU A 162 -13.14 9.65 2.94
CA GLU A 162 -13.00 8.24 3.29
C GLU A 162 -11.79 8.04 4.20
N GLN A 163 -11.84 7.08 5.10
CA GLN A 163 -10.79 6.74 6.03
C GLN A 163 -10.28 5.32 5.75
N TRP A 164 -8.95 5.18 5.75
CA TRP A 164 -8.24 3.94 5.46
C TRP A 164 -7.23 3.62 6.55
N TYR A 165 -6.98 2.33 6.75
CA TYR A 165 -5.84 1.84 7.48
C TYR A 165 -4.91 1.15 6.49
N GLU A 166 -3.65 1.56 6.48
CA GLU A 166 -2.64 1.11 5.54
C GLU A 166 -1.40 0.61 6.29
N TRP A 167 -0.96 -0.59 5.98
CA TRP A 167 0.26 -1.20 6.51
C TRP A 167 1.33 -1.16 5.43
N VAL A 168 2.40 -0.45 5.69
CA VAL A 168 3.52 -0.23 4.77
C VAL A 168 4.72 -0.99 5.30
N ASP A 169 5.32 -1.83 4.47
CA ASP A 169 6.54 -2.56 4.77
C ASP A 169 7.70 -1.60 5.09
N GLU A 170 8.37 -1.80 6.22
CA GLU A 170 9.43 -0.90 6.67
C GLU A 170 10.68 -0.93 5.78
N ASP A 171 11.01 -2.08 5.20
CA ASP A 171 12.22 -2.24 4.40
C ASP A 171 12.03 -1.76 2.95
N THR A 172 10.85 -1.99 2.38
CA THR A 172 10.62 -1.79 0.94
C THR A 172 9.65 -0.67 0.62
N GLY A 173 8.90 -0.18 1.61
CA GLY A 173 7.87 0.83 1.42
C GLY A 173 6.63 0.33 0.65
N VAL A 174 6.49 -0.98 0.45
CA VAL A 174 5.33 -1.55 -0.26
C VAL A 174 4.13 -1.67 0.68
N VAL A 175 2.94 -1.38 0.17
CA VAL A 175 1.69 -1.57 0.91
C VAL A 175 1.39 -3.05 1.06
N LEU A 176 1.47 -3.58 2.28
CA LEU A 176 1.20 -4.98 2.58
C LEU A 176 -0.27 -5.26 2.88
N LYS A 177 -1.00 -4.26 3.38
CA LYS A 177 -2.42 -4.38 3.70
C LYS A 177 -3.07 -3.01 3.62
N LEU A 178 -4.30 -2.99 3.09
CA LEU A 178 -5.15 -1.82 3.04
C LEU A 178 -6.57 -2.20 3.46
N VAL A 179 -7.17 -1.43 4.36
CA VAL A 179 -8.51 -1.67 4.88
C VAL A 179 -9.30 -0.37 4.84
N SER A 180 -10.46 -0.37 4.23
CA SER A 180 -11.40 0.74 4.34
C SER A 180 -12.12 0.68 5.68
N ARG A 181 -12.23 1.81 6.37
CA ARG A 181 -13.07 1.95 7.56
C ARG A 181 -14.55 2.06 7.22
N ASP A 182 -14.84 2.68 6.10
CA ASP A 182 -16.19 3.10 5.72
C ASP A 182 -16.91 2.10 4.82
N ARG A 183 -16.18 1.11 4.28
CA ARG A 183 -16.69 0.10 3.37
C ARG A 183 -16.23 -1.30 3.81
N ASP A 184 -17.01 -2.33 3.53
CA ASP A 184 -16.55 -3.72 3.65
C ASP A 184 -15.60 -4.06 2.49
N TRP A 185 -14.40 -3.49 2.58
CA TRP A 185 -13.34 -3.67 1.61
C TRP A 185 -11.98 -3.76 2.30
N SER A 186 -11.23 -4.77 1.97
CA SER A 186 -9.84 -4.92 2.40
C SER A 186 -9.06 -5.76 1.41
N ILE A 187 -7.73 -5.54 1.40
CA ILE A 187 -6.78 -6.40 0.71
C ILE A 187 -5.55 -6.57 1.60
N ALA A 188 -5.00 -7.79 1.65
CA ALA A 188 -3.81 -8.08 2.43
C ALA A 188 -2.96 -9.15 1.76
N TYR A 189 -1.65 -9.01 1.82
CA TYR A 189 -0.73 -10.10 1.53
C TYR A 189 -0.76 -11.13 2.65
N GLU A 190 -0.79 -12.41 2.29
CA GLU A 190 -0.53 -13.53 3.21
C GLU A 190 0.96 -13.90 3.18
N ARG A 191 1.57 -13.77 2.01
CA ARG A 191 3.00 -13.99 1.77
C ARG A 191 3.47 -13.07 0.67
N ILE A 192 4.73 -12.64 0.74
CA ILE A 192 5.41 -11.87 -0.29
C ILE A 192 6.85 -12.39 -0.45
N ARG A 193 7.31 -12.51 -1.68
CA ARG A 193 8.65 -12.93 -2.04
C ARG A 193 9.20 -12.03 -3.13
N TRP A 194 10.26 -11.33 -2.81
CA TRP A 194 11.00 -10.48 -3.76
C TRP A 194 11.80 -11.35 -4.70
N SER A 195 11.52 -11.26 -5.97
CA SER A 195 12.22 -12.00 -7.03
C SER A 195 11.85 -11.44 -8.39
N PRO A 196 12.77 -11.45 -9.38
CA PRO A 196 12.47 -11.08 -10.75
C PRO A 196 11.28 -11.87 -11.30
N GLN A 197 10.41 -11.17 -12.05
CA GLN A 197 9.24 -11.78 -12.67
C GLN A 197 9.37 -11.84 -14.19
N PRO A 198 9.00 -12.99 -14.82
CA PRO A 198 9.04 -13.12 -16.27
C PRO A 198 8.11 -12.12 -16.96
N ILE A 199 8.61 -11.35 -17.92
CA ILE A 199 7.83 -10.33 -18.63
C ILE A 199 6.60 -10.92 -19.35
N GLN A 200 6.70 -12.16 -19.83
CA GLN A 200 5.62 -12.86 -20.51
C GLN A 200 4.36 -13.05 -19.64
N TYR A 201 4.47 -12.99 -18.32
CA TYR A 201 3.31 -13.04 -17.42
C TYR A 201 2.35 -11.87 -17.60
N PHE A 202 2.84 -10.76 -18.13
CA PHE A 202 2.13 -9.49 -18.28
C PHE A 202 1.81 -9.15 -19.74
N ASN A 203 2.11 -10.08 -20.65
CA ASN A 203 1.82 -9.93 -22.07
C ASN A 203 0.47 -10.58 -22.43
N GLU A 204 -0.03 -10.23 -23.59
CA GLU A 204 -1.22 -10.89 -24.16
C GLU A 204 -0.90 -12.37 -24.40
N PRO A 205 -1.73 -13.31 -23.90
CA PRO A 205 -1.49 -14.72 -24.12
C PRO A 205 -1.77 -15.12 -25.56
N LEU A 206 -0.92 -15.98 -26.11
CA LEU A 206 -1.10 -16.49 -27.47
C LEU A 206 -2.43 -17.23 -27.61
N GLY A 207 -3.10 -17.01 -28.74
CA GLY A 207 -4.37 -17.67 -29.09
C GLY A 207 -5.61 -17.11 -28.39
N TYR A 208 -5.50 -15.98 -27.69
CA TYR A 208 -6.63 -15.24 -27.18
C TYR A 208 -7.04 -14.15 -28.16
N GLN A 209 -8.36 -13.94 -28.30
CA GLN A 209 -8.91 -12.83 -29.07
C GLN A 209 -9.09 -11.60 -28.16
N ARG A 210 -8.43 -10.49 -28.49
CA ARG A 210 -8.57 -9.23 -27.76
C ARG A 210 -9.94 -8.61 -28.02
N ARG A 211 -10.65 -8.27 -26.95
CA ARG A 211 -11.94 -7.59 -27.00
C ARG A 211 -11.91 -6.37 -26.09
N GLN A 212 -11.98 -5.19 -26.70
CA GLN A 212 -12.11 -3.93 -25.96
C GLN A 212 -13.53 -3.74 -25.46
N VAL A 213 -13.69 -3.38 -24.18
CA VAL A 213 -14.99 -3.06 -23.60
C VAL A 213 -14.98 -1.60 -23.17
N PRO A 214 -15.91 -0.80 -23.70
CA PRO A 214 -16.01 0.60 -23.30
C PRO A 214 -16.41 0.69 -21.82
N THR A 215 -15.91 1.71 -21.14
CA THR A 215 -16.39 2.07 -19.80
C THR A 215 -17.89 2.31 -19.84
N LYS A 216 -18.66 1.69 -18.96
CA LYS A 216 -20.06 2.08 -18.74
C LYS A 216 -20.06 3.52 -18.19
N ARG A 217 -20.09 4.48 -19.08
CA ARG A 217 -20.24 5.89 -18.73
C ARG A 217 -21.65 6.06 -18.14
N GLY A 218 -21.73 6.25 -16.83
CA GLY A 218 -22.89 6.90 -16.21
C GLY A 218 -24.13 6.01 -16.02
N GLN A 219 -24.07 5.04 -15.12
CA GLN A 219 -25.23 4.59 -14.36
C GLN A 219 -24.91 4.62 -12.87
N ARG A 220 -24.59 5.79 -12.36
CA ARG A 220 -24.75 6.15 -10.94
C ARG A 220 -25.65 7.39 -10.93
N GLY A 221 -26.95 7.14 -10.99
CA GLY A 221 -27.99 8.07 -10.58
C GLY A 221 -28.26 7.89 -9.08
#